data_cc98f56cc79e93e5a034aef6c54c239a
#
_entry.id   cc98f56cc79e93e5a034aef6c54c239a
#
_cell.length_a   1.000
_cell.length_b   1.000
_cell.length_c   1.000
_cell.angle_alpha   90.00
_cell.angle_beta   90.00
_cell.angle_gamma   90.00
#
_symmetry.space_group_name_H-M   'P 1'
#
loop_
_entity.id
_entity.type
_entity.pdbx_description
1 polymer ?
#
loop_
_entity_poly.entity_id
_entity_poly.type
_entity_poly.pdbx_seq_one_letter_code
_entity_poly.pdbx_strand_id
1 'polypeptide(L)'
;PKGALRQTVLCKNGTIPAPLPARVSTFASPDDKTGACKVGQRTRWQGANGANCTVEQFCLEQYAMQGFRGYHSEGGIIKFLFVLLMWDVLFLPIPGAFETPYQRAPMDLGTDVFVIARQNAIEKQLQCIRDTGGLDIIQRVDSRERPQKTYAMGCRWDEFSLPTLLEIAECLG
;
A
#
# COMPACT_ATOMS: atom_id res chain seq x y z
N PRO A 1 5.52 -1.58 21.77
CA PRO A 1 5.99 -0.87 20.60
C PRO A 1 5.23 -1.43 19.41
N LYS A 2 3.99 -1.01 19.24
CA LYS A 2 3.09 -1.49 18.17
C LYS A 2 2.65 -0.26 17.40
N GLY A 3 3.24 -0.04 16.24
CA GLY A 3 2.86 1.05 15.37
C GLY A 3 4.01 1.52 14.51
N ALA A 4 4.70 0.58 13.84
CA ALA A 4 5.54 1.00 12.73
C ALA A 4 4.62 1.70 11.73
N LEU A 5 4.87 2.99 11.50
CA LEU A 5 4.20 3.79 10.50
C LEU A 5 4.33 3.10 9.14
N ARG A 6 3.26 2.47 8.69
CA ARG A 6 3.20 1.81 7.38
C ARG A 6 2.80 2.83 6.33
N GLN A 7 3.67 3.79 6.12
CA GLN A 7 3.52 4.76 5.03
C GLN A 7 4.33 4.30 3.83
N THR A 8 3.74 4.40 2.66
CA THR A 8 4.47 4.25 1.40
C THR A 8 4.94 5.63 0.99
N VAL A 9 6.24 5.86 1.03
CA VAL A 9 6.87 7.10 0.57
C VAL A 9 7.54 6.82 -0.76
N LEU A 10 7.20 7.61 -1.78
CA LEU A 10 7.82 7.52 -3.08
C LEU A 10 9.17 8.25 -3.06
N CYS A 11 10.22 7.51 -3.32
CA CYS A 11 11.57 8.05 -3.47
C CYS A 11 11.89 8.15 -4.97
N LYS A 12 12.00 9.37 -5.50
CA LYS A 12 12.50 9.56 -6.86
C LYS A 12 14.02 9.37 -6.88
N ASN A 13 14.51 8.62 -7.87
CA ASN A 13 15.95 8.44 -8.14
C ASN A 13 16.77 7.86 -6.96
N GLY A 14 16.20 6.97 -6.17
CA GLY A 14 16.92 6.33 -5.05
C GLY A 14 17.27 7.28 -3.89
N THR A 15 16.76 8.50 -3.89
CA THR A 15 16.98 9.46 -2.81
C THR A 15 16.24 9.03 -1.56
N ILE A 16 16.96 8.85 -0.46
CA ILE A 16 16.36 8.55 0.85
C ILE A 16 15.94 9.88 1.50
N PRO A 17 14.67 10.02 1.95
CA PRO A 17 14.25 11.21 2.65
C PRO A 17 15.03 11.42 3.95
N ALA A 18 15.28 12.68 4.31
CA ALA A 18 15.90 13.02 5.58
C ALA A 18 15.04 12.52 6.76
N PRO A 19 15.63 12.17 7.90
CA PRO A 19 14.89 11.82 9.10
C PRO A 19 13.86 12.90 9.44
N LEU A 20 12.66 12.50 9.82
CA LEU A 20 11.64 13.44 10.26
C LEU A 20 12.06 14.09 11.58
N PRO A 21 11.68 15.37 11.80
CA PRO A 21 11.96 16.05 13.05
C PRO A 21 11.33 15.29 14.21
N ALA A 22 12.00 15.32 15.35
CA ALA A 22 11.44 14.80 16.59
C ALA A 22 10.11 15.51 16.89
N ARG A 23 9.22 14.82 17.57
CA ARG A 23 7.88 15.25 17.99
C ARG A 23 7.80 16.76 18.28
N VAL A 24 6.98 17.48 17.53
CA VAL A 24 6.93 18.95 17.60
C VAL A 24 6.08 19.44 18.77
N SER A 25 5.03 18.74 19.17
CA SER A 25 4.30 19.01 20.43
C SER A 25 3.21 17.97 20.69
N THR A 26 2.93 17.71 21.96
CA THR A 26 1.65 17.17 22.44
C THR A 26 0.80 18.36 22.81
N PHE A 27 -0.32 18.57 22.15
CA PHE A 27 -1.30 19.50 22.65
C PHE A 27 -2.14 18.82 23.73
N ALA A 28 -2.02 19.31 24.97
CA ALA A 28 -3.06 19.13 25.94
C ALA A 28 -4.33 19.85 25.44
N SER A 29 -5.51 19.28 25.74
CA SER A 29 -6.77 20.00 25.57
C SER A 29 -6.65 21.38 26.22
N PRO A 30 -7.32 22.44 25.70
CA PRO A 30 -7.24 23.79 26.26
C PRO A 30 -7.52 23.86 27.76
N ASP A 31 -8.17 22.86 28.32
CA ASP A 31 -8.54 22.77 29.73
C ASP A 31 -7.49 22.05 30.62
N ASP A 32 -6.40 21.54 30.05
CA ASP A 32 -5.41 20.78 30.82
C ASP A 32 -4.16 21.63 31.12
N LYS A 33 -4.17 22.33 32.25
CA LYS A 33 -3.09 23.20 32.74
C LYS A 33 -1.83 22.44 33.15
N THR A 34 -1.83 21.11 33.13
CA THR A 34 -0.73 20.29 33.65
C THR A 34 0.23 19.75 32.60
N GLY A 35 -0.07 19.89 31.31
CA GLY A 35 0.82 19.44 30.22
C GLY A 35 1.11 17.92 30.17
N ALA A 36 0.53 17.13 31.03
CA ALA A 36 0.71 15.69 31.10
C ALA A 36 -0.25 14.99 30.14
N CYS A 37 0.28 14.19 29.22
CA CYS A 37 -0.53 13.34 28.34
C CYS A 37 -1.22 12.27 29.18
N LYS A 38 -2.56 12.32 29.26
CA LYS A 38 -3.34 11.28 29.96
C LYS A 38 -3.27 9.98 29.18
N VAL A 39 -3.07 8.87 29.91
CA VAL A 39 -3.11 7.52 29.35
C VAL A 39 -4.46 7.31 28.64
N GLY A 40 -4.43 6.92 27.33
CA GLY A 40 -5.65 6.70 26.51
C GLY A 40 -6.05 7.87 25.62
N GLN A 41 -5.44 9.04 25.71
CA GLN A 41 -5.66 10.11 24.74
C GLN A 41 -4.80 9.94 23.51
N ARG A 42 -5.39 10.19 22.31
CA ARG A 42 -4.63 10.18 21.05
C ARG A 42 -3.71 11.40 21.02
N THR A 43 -2.43 11.15 20.76
CA THR A 43 -1.48 12.23 20.48
C THR A 43 -1.93 12.98 19.21
N ARG A 44 -2.00 14.30 19.31
CA ARG A 44 -2.25 15.19 18.18
C ARG A 44 -0.97 15.89 17.78
N TRP A 45 -0.82 16.14 16.51
CA TRP A 45 0.32 16.81 15.91
C TRP A 45 -0.13 18.11 15.28
N GLN A 46 0.75 19.09 15.22
CA GLN A 46 0.46 20.34 14.52
C GLN A 46 0.97 20.25 13.10
N GLY A 47 0.04 20.28 12.14
CA GLY A 47 0.34 20.29 10.72
C GLY A 47 0.96 21.61 10.24
N ALA A 48 1.36 21.65 8.97
CA ALA A 48 1.99 22.82 8.36
C ALA A 48 1.11 24.07 8.38
N ASN A 49 -0.21 23.91 8.39
CA ASN A 49 -1.19 25.00 8.48
C ASN A 49 -1.55 25.39 9.92
N GLY A 50 -0.85 24.83 10.93
CA GLY A 50 -1.14 25.04 12.34
C GLY A 50 -2.36 24.30 12.88
N ALA A 51 -3.08 23.54 12.06
CA ALA A 51 -4.21 22.73 12.50
C ALA A 51 -3.74 21.41 13.13
N ASN A 52 -4.57 20.87 14.03
CA ASN A 52 -4.32 19.56 14.61
C ASN A 52 -4.52 18.46 13.57
N CYS A 53 -3.56 17.58 13.44
CA CYS A 53 -3.58 16.44 12.51
C CYS A 53 -3.16 15.13 13.19
N THR A 54 -3.33 14.01 12.49
CA THR A 54 -2.81 12.71 12.91
C THR A 54 -1.31 12.63 12.64
N VAL A 55 -0.62 11.67 13.25
CA VAL A 55 0.82 11.46 13.00
C VAL A 55 1.08 11.09 11.53
N GLU A 56 0.18 10.36 10.91
CA GLU A 56 0.26 9.97 9.50
C GLU A 56 0.21 11.21 8.60
N GLN A 57 -0.77 12.08 8.84
CA GLN A 57 -0.89 13.33 8.11
C GLN A 57 0.33 14.24 8.30
N PHE A 58 0.79 14.38 9.55
CA PHE A 58 2.01 15.13 9.86
C PHE A 58 3.22 14.61 9.07
N CYS A 59 3.44 13.28 9.07
CA CYS A 59 4.56 12.68 8.34
C CYS A 59 4.46 12.94 6.82
N LEU A 60 3.26 12.81 6.24
CA LEU A 60 3.04 13.09 4.82
C LEU A 60 3.38 14.55 4.47
N GLU A 61 2.96 15.51 5.31
CA GLU A 61 3.28 16.92 5.13
C GLU A 61 4.80 17.19 5.23
N GLN A 62 5.49 16.55 6.19
CA GLN A 62 6.94 16.71 6.35
C GLN A 62 7.71 16.12 5.16
N TYR A 63 7.29 14.98 4.63
CA TYR A 63 7.89 14.42 3.41
C TYR A 63 7.58 15.26 2.18
N ALA A 64 6.37 15.83 2.10
CA ALA A 64 6.01 16.74 1.02
C ALA A 64 6.88 18.00 0.99
N MET A 65 7.24 18.56 2.17
CA MET A 65 8.19 19.68 2.27
C MET A 65 9.60 19.33 1.76
N GLN A 66 9.98 18.05 1.80
CA GLN A 66 11.24 17.54 1.26
C GLN A 66 11.12 17.18 -0.25
N GLY A 67 9.97 17.43 -0.88
CA GLY A 67 9.73 17.13 -2.28
C GLY A 67 9.30 15.69 -2.57
N PHE A 68 9.00 14.90 -1.54
CA PHE A 68 8.50 13.53 -1.71
C PHE A 68 6.97 13.51 -1.78
N ARG A 69 6.44 12.55 -2.50
CA ARG A 69 5.01 12.23 -2.53
C ARG A 69 4.76 10.94 -1.74
N GLY A 70 3.82 10.97 -0.83
CA GLY A 70 3.52 9.82 0.02
C GLY A 70 2.03 9.49 0.05
N TYR A 71 1.72 8.25 0.41
CA TYR A 71 0.35 7.76 0.54
C TYR A 71 0.20 7.00 1.87
N HIS A 72 -0.85 7.31 2.62
CA HIS A 72 -1.22 6.52 3.79
C HIS A 72 -2.23 5.45 3.36
N SER A 73 -1.82 4.19 3.38
CA SER A 73 -2.67 3.09 2.90
C SER A 73 -2.57 1.81 3.72
N GLU A 74 -1.80 1.80 4.82
CA GLU A 74 -1.56 0.61 5.65
C GLU A 74 -1.13 -0.63 4.83
N GLY A 75 -0.37 -0.40 3.77
CA GLY A 75 0.05 -1.43 2.82
C GLY A 75 -1.01 -1.79 1.77
N GLY A 76 -2.13 -1.07 1.72
CA GLY A 76 -3.20 -1.31 0.74
C GLY A 76 -2.73 -1.17 -0.70
N ILE A 77 -1.93 -0.13 -1.00
CA ILE A 77 -1.36 0.08 -2.35
C ILE A 77 -0.45 -1.08 -2.76
N ILE A 78 0.46 -1.51 -1.87
CA ILE A 78 1.40 -2.61 -2.18
C ILE A 78 0.66 -3.92 -2.41
N LYS A 79 -0.37 -4.20 -1.60
CA LYS A 79 -1.23 -5.37 -1.82
C LYS A 79 -1.98 -5.30 -3.14
N PHE A 80 -2.46 -4.11 -3.50
CA PHE A 80 -3.16 -3.93 -4.76
C PHE A 80 -2.22 -4.14 -5.96
N LEU A 81 -1.02 -3.54 -5.94
CA LEU A 81 0.00 -3.76 -6.97
C LEU A 81 0.39 -5.23 -7.07
N PHE A 82 0.60 -5.91 -5.93
CA PHE A 82 0.87 -7.35 -5.91
C PHE A 82 -0.24 -8.14 -6.62
N VAL A 83 -1.50 -7.85 -6.31
CA VAL A 83 -2.62 -8.57 -6.93
C VAL A 83 -2.70 -8.31 -8.43
N LEU A 84 -2.50 -7.06 -8.89
CA LEU A 84 -2.49 -6.75 -10.32
C LEU A 84 -1.34 -7.45 -11.04
N LEU A 85 -0.13 -7.41 -10.49
CA LEU A 85 1.04 -8.05 -11.07
C LEU A 85 0.94 -9.58 -11.10
N MET A 86 0.31 -10.16 -10.10
CA MET A 86 0.20 -11.62 -9.95
C MET A 86 -1.18 -12.17 -10.33
N TRP A 87 -2.03 -11.37 -10.98
CA TRP A 87 -3.43 -11.71 -11.27
C TRP A 87 -3.58 -13.08 -11.93
N ASP A 88 -2.88 -13.30 -13.02
CA ASP A 88 -3.00 -14.52 -13.82
C ASP A 88 -2.44 -15.76 -13.07
N VAL A 89 -1.57 -15.57 -12.09
CA VAL A 89 -1.07 -16.61 -11.19
C VAL A 89 -2.05 -16.89 -10.06
N LEU A 90 -2.61 -15.83 -9.44
CA LEU A 90 -3.57 -15.95 -8.34
C LEU A 90 -4.84 -16.67 -8.80
N PHE A 91 -5.33 -16.32 -9.97
CA PHE A 91 -6.58 -16.86 -10.53
C PHE A 91 -6.34 -18.02 -11.51
N LEU A 92 -5.15 -18.65 -11.49
CA LEU A 92 -4.90 -19.86 -12.26
C LEU A 92 -5.86 -20.97 -11.77
N PRO A 93 -6.58 -21.67 -12.69
CA PRO A 93 -7.52 -22.70 -12.31
C PRO A 93 -6.82 -23.97 -11.82
N ILE A 94 -6.54 -24.02 -10.53
CA ILE A 94 -6.01 -25.20 -9.83
C ILE A 94 -7.16 -25.95 -9.17
N PRO A 95 -7.27 -27.28 -9.35
CA PRO A 95 -8.28 -28.08 -8.67
C PRO A 95 -8.26 -27.88 -7.15
N GLY A 96 -9.43 -27.59 -6.56
CA GLY A 96 -9.56 -27.35 -5.12
C GLY A 96 -9.14 -25.96 -4.64
N ALA A 97 -8.58 -25.09 -5.50
CA ALA A 97 -8.21 -23.74 -5.10
C ALA A 97 -9.42 -22.79 -5.05
N PHE A 98 -10.43 -23.05 -5.85
CA PHE A 98 -11.67 -22.28 -5.90
C PHE A 98 -12.87 -23.21 -5.82
N GLU A 99 -13.68 -23.07 -4.78
CA GLU A 99 -14.91 -23.85 -4.57
C GLU A 99 -16.15 -23.10 -5.07
N THR A 100 -16.08 -21.76 -5.07
CA THR A 100 -17.19 -20.92 -5.50
C THR A 100 -16.72 -19.78 -6.40
N PRO A 101 -17.58 -19.26 -7.31
CA PRO A 101 -17.26 -18.14 -8.19
C PRO A 101 -17.11 -16.81 -7.44
N TYR A 102 -17.45 -16.76 -6.15
CA TYR A 102 -17.41 -15.54 -5.34
C TYR A 102 -16.14 -15.42 -4.47
N GLN A 103 -15.21 -16.35 -4.60
CA GLN A 103 -13.97 -16.30 -3.83
C GLN A 103 -13.05 -15.20 -4.34
N ARG A 104 -12.54 -14.39 -3.40
CA ARG A 104 -11.65 -13.25 -3.65
C ARG A 104 -10.19 -13.65 -3.88
N ALA A 105 -9.84 -14.85 -3.50
CA ALA A 105 -8.50 -15.41 -3.58
C ALA A 105 -8.59 -16.94 -3.57
N PRO A 106 -7.58 -17.66 -4.06
CA PRO A 106 -7.54 -19.10 -3.95
C PRO A 106 -7.38 -19.52 -2.47
N MET A 107 -7.98 -20.65 -2.08
CA MET A 107 -7.98 -21.15 -0.71
C MET A 107 -6.59 -21.51 -0.19
N ASP A 108 -5.71 -21.91 -1.09
CA ASP A 108 -4.33 -22.27 -0.78
C ASP A 108 -3.37 -21.07 -0.65
N LEU A 109 -3.85 -19.85 -0.89
CA LEU A 109 -3.04 -18.63 -0.76
C LEU A 109 -2.51 -18.48 0.68
N GLY A 110 -1.18 -18.35 0.79
CA GLY A 110 -0.48 -18.28 2.08
C GLY A 110 -0.08 -19.62 2.66
N THR A 111 -0.28 -20.71 1.93
CA THR A 111 0.22 -22.05 2.26
C THR A 111 1.37 -22.45 1.33
N ASP A 112 2.16 -23.44 1.73
CA ASP A 112 3.25 -23.97 0.89
C ASP A 112 2.73 -24.59 -0.41
N VAL A 113 1.50 -25.11 -0.40
CA VAL A 113 0.85 -25.73 -1.57
C VAL A 113 0.66 -24.70 -2.69
N PHE A 114 0.40 -23.44 -2.37
CA PHE A 114 0.21 -22.39 -3.36
C PHE A 114 1.40 -22.28 -4.31
N VAL A 115 2.61 -22.22 -3.76
CA VAL A 115 3.86 -22.08 -4.54
C VAL A 115 4.13 -23.34 -5.34
N ILE A 116 3.99 -24.51 -4.72
CA ILE A 116 4.23 -25.80 -5.37
C ILE A 116 3.31 -26.00 -6.58
N ALA A 117 2.03 -25.70 -6.41
CA ALA A 117 1.04 -25.88 -7.48
C ALA A 117 1.17 -24.89 -8.64
N ARG A 118 1.86 -23.76 -8.44
CA ARG A 118 1.99 -22.68 -9.42
C ARG A 118 3.42 -22.31 -9.76
N GLN A 119 4.40 -23.11 -9.38
CA GLN A 119 5.82 -22.78 -9.49
C GLN A 119 6.20 -22.20 -10.86
N ASN A 120 5.91 -22.93 -11.93
CA ASN A 120 6.26 -22.49 -13.29
C ASN A 120 5.56 -21.18 -13.69
N ALA A 121 4.30 -20.97 -13.25
CA ALA A 121 3.57 -19.74 -13.53
C ALA A 121 4.15 -18.56 -12.76
N ILE A 122 4.53 -18.78 -11.50
CA ILE A 122 5.20 -17.77 -10.66
C ILE A 122 6.52 -17.36 -11.25
N GLU A 123 7.38 -18.32 -11.60
CA GLU A 123 8.70 -18.07 -12.18
C GLU A 123 8.61 -17.29 -13.49
N LYS A 124 7.70 -17.69 -14.39
CA LYS A 124 7.45 -16.98 -15.64
C LYS A 124 6.95 -15.56 -15.40
N GLN A 125 6.02 -15.37 -14.47
CA GLN A 125 5.47 -14.06 -14.14
C GLN A 125 6.54 -13.14 -13.54
N LEU A 126 7.32 -13.64 -12.60
CA LEU A 126 8.43 -12.88 -12.01
C LEU A 126 9.49 -12.50 -13.05
N GLN A 127 9.79 -13.39 -13.99
CA GLN A 127 10.72 -13.08 -15.08
C GLN A 127 10.15 -11.98 -15.98
N CYS A 128 8.88 -12.06 -16.36
CA CYS A 128 8.22 -11.03 -17.13
C CYS A 128 8.26 -9.65 -16.42
N ILE A 129 7.99 -9.63 -15.12
CA ILE A 129 8.07 -8.40 -14.32
C ILE A 129 9.48 -7.82 -14.30
N ARG A 130 10.52 -8.66 -14.15
CA ARG A 130 11.92 -8.21 -14.20
C ARG A 130 12.31 -7.62 -15.56
N ASP A 131 11.81 -8.22 -16.64
CA ASP A 131 12.17 -7.82 -18.00
C ASP A 131 11.45 -6.53 -18.45
N THR A 132 10.21 -6.30 -17.97
CA THR A 132 9.34 -5.22 -18.47
C THR A 132 9.01 -4.16 -17.40
N GLY A 133 9.42 -4.35 -16.14
CA GLY A 133 9.01 -3.52 -15.01
C GLY A 133 7.54 -3.71 -14.60
N GLY A 134 6.77 -4.57 -15.31
CA GLY A 134 5.40 -4.97 -14.97
C GLY A 134 4.31 -3.91 -15.20
N LEU A 135 4.63 -2.73 -15.73
CA LEU A 135 3.65 -1.64 -15.93
C LEU A 135 2.55 -2.02 -16.93
N ASP A 136 2.93 -2.71 -17.99
CA ASP A 136 2.01 -3.26 -19.00
C ASP A 136 1.04 -4.28 -18.39
N ILE A 137 1.52 -5.10 -17.46
CA ILE A 137 0.69 -6.08 -16.73
C ILE A 137 -0.35 -5.35 -15.89
N ILE A 138 0.09 -4.35 -15.09
CA ILE A 138 -0.80 -3.54 -14.26
C ILE A 138 -1.88 -2.89 -15.12
N GLN A 139 -1.49 -2.23 -16.22
CA GLN A 139 -2.41 -1.53 -17.11
C GLN A 139 -3.40 -2.49 -17.77
N ARG A 140 -2.94 -3.64 -18.25
CA ARG A 140 -3.78 -4.66 -18.87
C ARG A 140 -4.82 -5.22 -17.90
N VAL A 141 -4.39 -5.61 -16.70
CA VAL A 141 -5.28 -6.18 -15.69
C VAL A 141 -6.26 -5.12 -15.19
N ASP A 142 -5.79 -3.92 -14.88
CA ASP A 142 -6.63 -2.82 -14.42
C ASP A 142 -7.72 -2.47 -15.46
N SER A 143 -7.35 -2.33 -16.73
CA SER A 143 -8.30 -2.02 -17.81
C SER A 143 -9.37 -3.09 -17.99
N ARG A 144 -9.05 -4.36 -17.72
CA ARG A 144 -9.98 -5.48 -17.79
C ARG A 144 -10.90 -5.57 -16.58
N GLU A 145 -10.36 -5.40 -15.38
CA GLU A 145 -11.05 -5.74 -14.13
C GLU A 145 -11.72 -4.53 -13.44
N ARG A 146 -11.17 -3.31 -13.61
CA ARG A 146 -11.71 -2.10 -12.98
C ARG A 146 -13.14 -1.76 -13.41
N PRO A 147 -13.54 -1.87 -14.70
CA PRO A 147 -14.90 -1.52 -15.12
C PRO A 147 -15.98 -2.32 -14.40
N GLN A 148 -15.69 -3.58 -14.06
CA GLN A 148 -16.59 -4.47 -13.34
C GLN A 148 -16.29 -4.57 -11.85
N LYS A 149 -15.22 -3.88 -11.37
CA LYS A 149 -14.76 -3.90 -9.98
C LYS A 149 -14.65 -5.31 -9.44
N THR A 150 -13.98 -6.19 -10.20
CA THR A 150 -13.84 -7.60 -9.82
C THR A 150 -13.41 -7.75 -8.37
N TYR A 151 -14.16 -8.56 -7.62
CA TYR A 151 -13.97 -8.71 -6.19
C TYR A 151 -12.76 -9.61 -5.89
N ALA A 152 -11.60 -8.98 -5.77
CA ALA A 152 -10.33 -9.65 -5.46
C ALA A 152 -9.73 -9.13 -4.14
N MET A 153 -9.06 -10.01 -3.41
CA MET A 153 -8.41 -9.65 -2.15
C MET A 153 -7.30 -8.64 -2.40
N GLY A 154 -7.34 -7.52 -1.68
CA GLY A 154 -6.35 -6.46 -1.81
C GLY A 154 -6.67 -5.39 -2.84
N CYS A 155 -7.63 -5.62 -3.75
CA CYS A 155 -8.06 -4.60 -4.71
C CYS A 155 -8.96 -3.55 -4.05
N ARG A 156 -8.61 -2.28 -4.26
CA ARG A 156 -9.34 -1.10 -3.76
C ARG A 156 -9.57 -0.15 -4.93
N TRP A 157 -10.45 -0.57 -5.85
CA TRP A 157 -10.67 0.09 -7.15
C TRP A 157 -11.03 1.58 -7.04
N ASP A 158 -11.76 1.96 -6.00
CA ASP A 158 -12.22 3.34 -5.79
C ASP A 158 -11.21 4.21 -5.02
N GLU A 159 -10.24 3.60 -4.33
CA GLU A 159 -9.26 4.35 -3.54
C GLU A 159 -8.04 4.78 -4.36
N PHE A 160 -7.60 3.95 -5.31
CA PHE A 160 -6.38 4.19 -6.07
C PHE A 160 -6.65 4.18 -7.57
N SER A 161 -6.34 5.28 -8.22
CA SER A 161 -6.44 5.40 -9.67
C SER A 161 -5.32 4.65 -10.38
N LEU A 162 -5.54 4.24 -11.63
CA LEU A 162 -4.49 3.60 -12.44
C LEU A 162 -3.21 4.47 -12.55
N PRO A 163 -3.29 5.79 -12.83
CA PRO A 163 -2.10 6.62 -12.87
C PRO A 163 -1.30 6.60 -11.57
N THR A 164 -1.98 6.60 -10.41
CA THR A 164 -1.33 6.49 -9.10
C THR A 164 -0.60 5.16 -8.93
N LEU A 165 -1.24 4.04 -9.34
CA LEU A 165 -0.62 2.72 -9.25
C LEU A 165 0.60 2.59 -10.15
N LEU A 166 0.55 3.14 -11.37
CA LEU A 166 1.68 3.14 -12.30
C LEU A 166 2.84 4.00 -11.78
N GLU A 167 2.57 5.21 -11.27
CA GLU A 167 3.58 6.08 -10.66
C GLU A 167 4.32 5.37 -9.51
N ILE A 168 3.59 4.67 -8.65
CA ILE A 168 4.18 3.93 -7.54
C ILE A 168 4.99 2.73 -8.04
N ALA A 169 4.47 1.99 -9.02
CA ALA A 169 5.17 0.85 -9.60
C ALA A 169 6.51 1.27 -10.25
N GLU A 170 6.53 2.38 -11.00
CA GLU A 170 7.76 2.96 -11.57
C GLU A 170 8.80 3.35 -10.50
N CYS A 171 8.35 3.76 -9.30
CA CYS A 171 9.27 4.10 -8.21
C CYS A 171 9.81 2.86 -7.47
N LEU A 172 9.20 1.71 -7.64
CA LEU A 172 9.59 0.46 -6.97
C LEU A 172 10.47 -0.43 -7.84
N GLY A 173 10.44 -0.25 -9.17
CA GLY A 173 11.23 -0.99 -10.17
C GLY A 173 12.52 -0.30 -10.49
#